data_11f10abd1ece469bb28eb0016d7187e9
#
_entry.id   11f10abd1ece469bb28eb0016d7187e9
#
_cell.length_a   1.000
_cell.length_b   1.000
_cell.length_c   1.000
_cell.angle_alpha   90.00
_cell.angle_beta   90.00
_cell.angle_gamma   90.00
#
_symmetry.space_group_name_H-M   'P 1'
#
loop_
_entity.id
_entity.type
_entity.pdbx_description
1 polymer ?
#
loop_
_entity_poly.entity_id
_entity_poly.type
_entity_poly.pdbx_seq_one_letter_code
_entity_poly.pdbx_strand_id
1 'polypeptide(L)'
;MDRLILLLLLSFSSLLFSQQVSGIVIDEDQNPIPAVLVFNMKTEQKSYTNNKGEFNINASSNDELRFLRVGFDRSSKILGPGDFIGNLSMTIVRSVQEIEEVEIPAVRLTGDLNQ
;
A
#
# COMPACT_ATOMS: atom_id res chain seq x y z
N MET A 1 20.82 3.39 -43.10
CA MET A 1 20.75 4.39 -42.04
C MET A 1 19.44 4.34 -41.29
N ASP A 2 18.34 4.33 -42.02
CA ASP A 2 17.06 4.33 -41.36
C ASP A 2 16.84 3.15 -40.44
N ARG A 3 17.40 2.02 -40.78
CA ARG A 3 17.26 0.83 -39.95
C ARG A 3 17.97 0.97 -38.64
N LEU A 4 19.11 1.61 -38.64
CA LEU A 4 19.84 1.83 -37.39
C LEU A 4 19.10 2.79 -36.47
N ILE A 5 18.53 3.82 -37.05
CA ILE A 5 17.75 4.78 -36.28
C ILE A 5 16.53 4.10 -35.68
N LEU A 6 15.86 3.28 -36.45
CA LEU A 6 14.68 2.57 -36.00
C LEU A 6 15.02 1.62 -34.85
N LEU A 7 16.11 0.87 -34.97
CA LEU A 7 16.55 0.00 -33.90
C LEU A 7 16.91 0.77 -32.64
N LEU A 8 17.53 1.91 -32.84
CA LEU A 8 17.90 2.75 -31.71
C LEU A 8 16.65 3.27 -30.98
N LEU A 9 15.65 3.66 -31.73
CA LEU A 9 14.40 4.13 -31.15
C LEU A 9 13.68 3.03 -30.38
N LEU A 10 13.68 1.83 -30.92
CA LEU A 10 13.06 0.70 -30.24
C LEU A 10 13.80 0.36 -28.95
N SER A 11 15.11 0.42 -28.98
CA SER A 11 15.92 0.18 -27.82
C SER A 11 15.65 1.23 -26.74
N PHE A 12 15.51 2.46 -27.17
CA PHE A 12 15.25 3.57 -26.25
C PHE A 12 13.89 3.46 -25.59
N SER A 13 12.91 2.96 -26.33
CA SER A 13 11.56 2.86 -25.77
C SER A 13 11.49 1.85 -24.64
N SER A 14 12.37 0.85 -24.63
CA SER A 14 12.34 -0.10 -23.53
C SER A 14 12.79 0.50 -22.22
N LEU A 15 13.46 1.63 -22.25
CA LEU A 15 13.85 2.32 -21.04
C LEU A 15 12.68 3.06 -20.39
N LEU A 16 11.57 3.16 -21.08
CA LEU A 16 10.38 3.82 -20.54
C LEU A 16 9.52 2.89 -19.72
N PHE A 17 9.89 1.63 -19.61
CA PHE A 17 9.14 0.71 -18.76
C PHE A 17 9.20 1.19 -17.33
N SER A 18 8.05 1.21 -16.69
CA SER A 18 8.01 1.61 -15.30
C SER A 18 8.64 0.53 -14.44
N GLN A 19 9.21 0.94 -13.33
CA GLN A 19 9.80 0.04 -12.38
C GLN A 19 8.71 -0.60 -11.54
N GLN A 20 9.07 -1.69 -10.91
CA GLN A 20 8.16 -2.37 -10.01
C GLN A 20 8.78 -2.45 -8.62
N VAL A 21 7.92 -2.31 -7.62
CA VAL A 21 8.28 -2.50 -6.23
C VAL A 21 7.56 -3.73 -5.74
N SER A 22 8.31 -4.63 -5.14
CA SER A 22 7.76 -5.82 -4.51
C SER A 22 8.03 -5.76 -3.03
N GLY A 23 7.10 -6.26 -2.25
CA GLY A 23 7.29 -6.23 -0.82
C GLY A 23 6.28 -7.07 -0.09
N ILE A 24 6.31 -6.93 1.22
CA ILE A 24 5.42 -7.66 2.10
C ILE A 24 4.85 -6.67 3.12
N VAL A 25 3.59 -6.87 3.46
CA VAL A 25 2.92 -6.08 4.50
C VAL A 25 2.69 -6.98 5.69
N ILE A 26 3.12 -6.51 6.85
CA ILE A 26 2.99 -7.26 8.10
C ILE A 26 2.37 -6.36 9.16
N ASP A 27 1.87 -6.97 10.23
CA ASP A 27 1.39 -6.21 11.38
C ASP A 27 2.49 -6.05 12.42
N GLU A 28 2.13 -5.49 13.56
CA GLU A 28 3.10 -5.25 14.62
C GLU A 28 3.65 -6.52 15.23
N ASP A 29 2.98 -7.64 15.03
CA ASP A 29 3.46 -8.95 15.49
C ASP A 29 4.16 -9.72 14.39
N GLN A 30 4.44 -9.05 13.27
CA GLN A 30 5.13 -9.62 12.11
C GLN A 30 4.32 -10.69 11.39
N ASN A 31 3.02 -10.67 11.54
CA ASN A 31 2.14 -11.56 10.78
C ASN A 31 1.84 -10.96 9.42
N PRO A 32 1.91 -11.74 8.35
CA PRO A 32 1.56 -11.21 7.02
C PRO A 32 0.08 -10.88 6.94
N ILE A 33 -0.23 -9.79 6.29
CA ILE A 33 -1.60 -9.29 6.20
C ILE A 33 -2.09 -9.38 4.76
N PRO A 34 -3.11 -10.18 4.49
CA PRO A 34 -3.66 -10.29 3.13
C PRO A 34 -4.63 -9.15 2.84
N ALA A 35 -4.92 -8.96 1.58
CA ALA A 35 -5.94 -8.04 1.10
C ALA A 35 -5.72 -6.58 1.52
N VAL A 36 -4.46 -6.20 1.72
CA VAL A 36 -4.11 -4.81 1.94
C VAL A 36 -4.06 -4.12 0.59
N LEU A 37 -4.77 -3.01 0.47
CA LEU A 37 -4.71 -2.21 -0.75
C LEU A 37 -3.43 -1.40 -0.75
N VAL A 38 -2.61 -1.59 -1.77
CA VAL A 38 -1.42 -0.79 -2.01
C VAL A 38 -1.74 0.14 -3.16
N PHE A 39 -1.69 1.42 -2.91
CA PHE A 39 -2.14 2.42 -3.88
C PHE A 39 -1.02 3.41 -4.17
N ASN A 40 -0.70 3.59 -5.45
CA ASN A 40 0.29 4.57 -5.87
C ASN A 40 -0.43 5.91 -6.07
N MET A 41 -0.12 6.87 -5.23
CA MET A 41 -0.79 8.15 -5.23
C MET A 41 -0.53 8.95 -6.49
N LYS A 42 0.59 8.70 -7.15
CA LYS A 42 0.96 9.46 -8.33
C LYS A 42 0.32 8.91 -9.60
N THR A 43 0.34 7.59 -9.77
CA THR A 43 -0.16 6.96 -10.98
C THR A 43 -1.56 6.40 -10.82
N GLU A 44 -2.04 6.29 -9.58
CA GLU A 44 -3.33 5.71 -9.23
C GLU A 44 -3.42 4.21 -9.49
N GLN A 45 -2.29 3.57 -9.62
CA GLN A 45 -2.27 2.12 -9.75
C GLN A 45 -2.50 1.46 -8.40
N LYS A 46 -3.11 0.29 -8.43
CA LYS A 46 -3.48 -0.44 -7.24
C LYS A 46 -2.98 -1.86 -7.31
N SER A 47 -2.74 -2.41 -6.13
CA SER A 47 -2.40 -3.81 -5.98
C SER A 47 -2.92 -4.26 -4.62
N TYR A 48 -3.12 -5.55 -4.44
CA TYR A 48 -3.55 -6.10 -3.16
C TYR A 48 -2.58 -7.16 -2.72
N THR A 49 -2.34 -7.23 -1.41
CA THR A 49 -1.48 -8.29 -0.90
C THR A 49 -2.20 -9.63 -0.99
N ASN A 50 -1.41 -10.68 -1.18
CA ASN A 50 -1.92 -12.03 -1.21
C ASN A 50 -1.94 -12.62 0.20
N ASN A 51 -2.21 -13.92 0.31
CA ASN A 51 -2.30 -14.56 1.62
C ASN A 51 -1.00 -14.54 2.40
N LYS A 52 0.10 -14.31 1.73
CA LYS A 52 1.41 -14.20 2.38
C LYS A 52 1.80 -12.75 2.62
N GLY A 53 0.88 -11.82 2.42
CA GLY A 53 1.16 -10.41 2.60
C GLY A 53 2.00 -9.79 1.50
N GLU A 54 2.24 -10.51 0.42
CA GLU A 54 3.11 -10.04 -0.65
C GLU A 54 2.35 -9.18 -1.63
N PHE A 55 3.02 -8.15 -2.15
CA PHE A 55 2.44 -7.28 -3.15
C PHE A 55 3.49 -6.92 -4.20
N ASN A 56 3.00 -6.42 -5.33
CA ASN A 56 3.84 -6.00 -6.42
C ASN A 56 3.08 -4.88 -7.15
N ILE A 57 3.74 -3.75 -7.34
CA ILE A 57 3.06 -2.60 -7.94
C ILE A 57 4.05 -1.79 -8.77
N ASN A 58 3.57 -1.25 -9.87
CA ASN A 58 4.39 -0.36 -10.69
C ASN A 58 4.55 0.99 -9.99
N ALA A 59 5.78 1.47 -9.97
CA ALA A 59 6.08 2.72 -9.29
C ALA A 59 7.43 3.23 -9.72
N SER A 60 7.70 4.49 -9.42
CA SER A 60 8.98 5.13 -9.69
C SER A 60 9.52 5.71 -8.39
N SER A 61 10.78 6.06 -8.41
CA SER A 61 11.40 6.71 -7.26
C SER A 61 10.63 8.00 -6.94
N ASN A 62 10.43 8.26 -5.67
CA ASN A 62 9.69 9.39 -5.12
C ASN A 62 8.18 9.27 -5.21
N ASP A 63 7.66 8.18 -5.77
CA ASP A 63 6.22 7.94 -5.70
C ASP A 63 5.83 7.63 -4.27
N GLU A 64 4.62 8.01 -3.90
CA GLU A 64 4.08 7.70 -2.59
C GLU A 64 3.13 6.52 -2.69
N LEU A 65 3.39 5.47 -1.93
CA LEU A 65 2.49 4.34 -1.81
C LEU A 65 1.71 4.44 -0.52
N ARG A 66 0.42 4.19 -0.58
CA ARG A 66 -0.43 4.11 0.61
C ARG A 66 -0.90 2.70 0.81
N PHE A 67 -1.01 2.33 2.08
CA PHE A 67 -1.38 0.98 2.48
C PHE A 67 -2.63 1.08 3.32
N LEU A 68 -3.71 0.45 2.85
CA LEU A 68 -5.03 0.61 3.45
C LEU A 68 -5.67 -0.75 3.66
N ARG A 69 -6.16 -0.97 4.87
CA ARG A 69 -6.91 -2.18 5.18
C ARG A 69 -7.87 -1.87 6.30
N VAL A 70 -9.10 -2.36 6.18
CA VAL A 70 -10.10 -2.16 7.23
C VAL A 70 -9.58 -2.79 8.53
N GLY A 71 -9.66 -2.05 9.61
CA GLY A 71 -9.18 -2.50 10.90
C GLY A 71 -7.75 -2.12 11.20
N PHE A 72 -7.09 -1.43 10.28
CA PHE A 72 -5.71 -0.98 10.47
C PHE A 72 -5.60 0.51 10.20
N ASP A 73 -4.64 1.14 10.85
CA ASP A 73 -4.34 2.53 10.58
C ASP A 73 -3.71 2.66 9.21
N ARG A 74 -3.98 3.78 8.56
CA ARG A 74 -3.38 4.05 7.26
C ARG A 74 -1.89 4.26 7.40
N SER A 75 -1.17 3.81 6.41
CA SER A 75 0.27 4.00 6.34
C SER A 75 0.66 4.44 4.95
N SER A 76 1.78 5.12 4.84
CA SER A 76 2.30 5.50 3.55
C SER A 76 3.80 5.44 3.56
N LYS A 77 4.38 5.36 2.36
CA LYS A 77 5.82 5.35 2.19
C LYS A 77 6.18 6.04 0.90
N ILE A 78 7.14 6.93 0.97
CA ILE A 78 7.71 7.56 -0.22
C ILE A 78 8.89 6.72 -0.66
N LEU A 79 8.86 6.28 -1.90
CA LEU A 79 9.84 5.34 -2.40
C LEU A 79 11.16 6.01 -2.70
N GLY A 80 12.24 5.37 -2.31
CA GLY A 80 13.59 5.77 -2.67
C GLY A 80 14.18 4.77 -3.64
N PRO A 81 15.36 5.07 -4.18
CA PRO A 81 15.98 4.16 -5.14
C PRO A 81 16.27 2.78 -4.57
N GLY A 82 16.57 2.70 -3.28
CA GLY A 82 16.86 1.40 -2.67
C GLY A 82 15.66 0.49 -2.53
N ASP A 83 14.46 1.04 -2.61
CA ASP A 83 13.25 0.23 -2.44
C ASP A 83 12.98 -0.64 -3.66
N PHE A 84 13.69 -0.43 -4.74
CA PHE A 84 13.53 -1.21 -5.97
C PHE A 84 14.52 -2.37 -6.06
N ILE A 85 15.41 -2.51 -5.09
CA ILE A 85 16.48 -3.51 -5.11
C ILE A 85 16.14 -4.62 -4.16
N GLY A 86 15.23 -5.11 -3.88
CA GLY A 86 14.90 -6.15 -2.93
C GLY A 86 13.45 -6.00 -2.53
N ASN A 87 13.08 -6.65 -1.46
CA ASN A 87 11.71 -6.58 -1.00
C ASN A 87 11.54 -5.49 0.03
N LEU A 88 10.52 -4.67 -0.19
CA LEU A 88 10.12 -3.65 0.77
C LEU A 88 9.31 -4.32 1.88
N SER A 89 9.60 -3.98 3.12
CA SER A 89 8.84 -4.48 4.25
C SER A 89 8.07 -3.32 4.85
N MET A 90 6.76 -3.47 4.95
CA MET A 90 5.90 -2.42 5.46
C MET A 90 5.08 -2.96 6.61
N THR A 91 5.10 -2.24 7.73
CA THR A 91 4.33 -2.61 8.91
C THR A 91 3.13 -1.72 9.03
N ILE A 92 1.94 -2.32 9.18
CA ILE A 92 0.73 -1.57 9.47
C ILE A 92 0.23 -1.96 10.85
N VAL A 93 -0.43 -1.01 11.51
CA VAL A 93 -0.80 -1.16 12.91
C VAL A 93 -2.31 -1.25 13.02
N ARG A 94 -2.78 -2.14 13.88
CA ARG A 94 -4.22 -2.29 14.08
C ARG A 94 -4.82 -1.04 14.68
N SER A 95 -5.98 -0.67 14.18
CA SER A 95 -6.69 0.47 14.72
C SER A 95 -7.18 0.16 16.11
N VAL A 96 -7.25 1.20 16.95
CA VAL A 96 -7.67 1.05 18.33
C VAL A 96 -9.04 1.66 18.53
N GLN A 97 -9.85 1.63 17.51
CA GLN A 97 -11.11 2.33 17.58
C GLN A 97 -12.16 1.60 18.37
N GLU A 98 -11.92 0.40 18.79
CA GLU A 98 -12.90 -0.29 19.60
C GLU A 98 -13.15 0.45 20.90
N ILE A 99 -12.32 1.39 21.23
CA ILE A 99 -12.44 2.11 22.47
C ILE A 99 -13.69 2.92 22.54
N GLU A 100 -14.06 3.50 21.46
CA GLU A 100 -15.22 4.33 21.52
C GLU A 100 -16.43 3.55 21.69
N GLU A 101 -16.34 2.46 21.62
CA GLU A 101 -17.46 1.81 21.82
C GLU A 101 -17.91 1.97 23.09
N VAL A 102 -17.64 2.22 23.48
CA VAL A 102 -18.15 2.38 24.45
C VAL A 102 -19.04 3.30 24.78
N GLU A 103 -19.12 3.62 24.36
CA GLU A 103 -19.79 4.20 24.58
C GLU A 103 -20.70 4.45 24.75
N ILE A 104 -20.80 4.31 24.73
CA ILE A 104 -21.58 4.43 24.92
C ILE A 104 -22.36 4.62 25.26
N PRO A 105 -22.63 4.77 25.54
CA PRO A 105 -23.36 4.76 25.84
C PRO A 105 -24.17 4.93 25.98
N ALA A 106 -24.32 4.84 26.21
CA ALA A 106 -25.12 4.82 26.26
C ALA A 106 -25.85 5.14 26.35
N VAL A 107 -25.79 4.98 26.46
CA VAL A 107 -26.59 5.08 26.49
C VAL A 107 -27.21 5.37 26.71
N ARG A 108 -27.29 5.32 26.89
CA ARG A 108 -28.03 5.42 27.05
C ARG A 108 -28.74 5.75 27.09
N LEU A 109 -28.80 5.52 27.30
CA LEU A 109 -29.65 5.65 27.32
C LEU A 109 -30.28 6.00 27.40
N THR A 110 -30.37 5.77 27.63
CA THR A 110 -31.19 5.90 27.68
C THR A 110 -31.70 6.20 27.80
N GLY A 111 -31.84 6.00 28.05
CA GLY A 111 -32.63 6.11 28.19
C GLY A 111 -32.98 6.45 28.38
N ASP A 112 -33.05 6.29 28.52
CA ASP A 112 -33.64 6.45 28.71
C ASP A 112 -34.01 6.87 28.81
N LEU A 113 -34.12 6.67 28.91
CA LEU A 113 -34.75 6.84 29.13
C LEU A 113 -35.17 7.33 29.43
N ASN A 114 -35.34 7.23 29.69
CA ASN A 114 -35.92 7.52 30.01
C ASN A 114 -36.06 8.02 30.20
N GLN A 115 -36.00 7.79 30.30
CA GLN A 115 -36.23 8.13 30.51
C GLN A 115 -36.31 8.56 30.56
#